data_22cb966b2955d2d5c0bedcd4965afbed
#
_entry.id   22cb966b2955d2d5c0bedcd4965afbed
#
_cell.length_a   1.000
_cell.length_b   1.000
_cell.length_c   1.000
_cell.angle_alpha   90.00
_cell.angle_beta   90.00
_cell.angle_gamma   90.00
#
_symmetry.space_group_name_H-M   'P 1'
#
loop_
_entity.id
_entity.type
_entity.pdbx_description
1 polymer ?
#
loop_
_entity_poly.entity_id
_entity_poly.type
_entity_poly.pdbx_seq_one_letter_code
_entity_poly.pdbx_strand_id
1 'polypeptide(L)'
;AEELLEDDRSEWYNDQRLFAETALFADRASIDEEVTRLAAHLGALEEALGSDLAVGRQLDFLIQEIFREINTIGSKANDLDLTRSVVAAKTLLEKIREQVQNIE
;
A
#
# COMPACT_ATOMS: atom_id res chain seq x y z
N ALA A 1 31.84 36.15 -10.91
CA ALA A 1 31.97 34.73 -11.15
C ALA A 1 31.47 33.91 -9.96
N GLU A 2 31.80 34.31 -8.72
CA GLU A 2 31.31 33.62 -7.51
C GLU A 2 29.81 33.80 -7.28
N GLU A 3 29.29 35.00 -7.59
CA GLU A 3 27.85 35.26 -7.48
C GLU A 3 27.00 34.40 -8.43
N LEU A 4 27.48 34.20 -9.66
CA LEU A 4 26.82 33.35 -10.65
C LEU A 4 26.85 31.90 -10.23
N LEU A 5 27.92 31.43 -9.61
CA LEU A 5 28.03 30.07 -9.08
C LEU A 5 27.12 29.83 -7.89
N GLU A 6 26.96 30.85 -7.01
CA GLU A 6 26.04 30.76 -5.89
C GLU A 6 24.57 30.71 -6.35
N ASP A 7 24.21 31.53 -7.36
CA ASP A 7 22.88 31.52 -7.94
C ASP A 7 22.56 30.18 -8.61
N ASP A 8 23.50 29.61 -9.36
CA ASP A 8 23.34 28.31 -10.00
C ASP A 8 23.15 27.19 -8.96
N ARG A 9 23.92 27.23 -7.86
CA ARG A 9 23.80 26.27 -6.77
C ARG A 9 22.46 26.38 -6.06
N SER A 10 21.99 27.63 -5.86
CA SER A 10 20.70 27.89 -5.22
C SER A 10 19.54 27.41 -6.07
N GLU A 11 19.59 27.65 -7.38
CA GLU A 11 18.57 27.14 -8.31
C GLU A 11 18.57 25.62 -8.36
N TRP A 12 19.76 25.00 -8.47
CA TRP A 12 19.88 23.54 -8.48
C TRP A 12 19.33 22.92 -7.19
N TYR A 13 19.66 23.51 -6.05
CA TYR A 13 19.18 23.05 -4.75
C TYR A 13 17.66 23.16 -4.64
N ASN A 14 17.10 24.28 -5.10
CA ASN A 14 15.65 24.49 -5.09
C ASN A 14 14.93 23.51 -6.01
N ASP A 15 15.49 23.23 -7.19
CA ASP A 15 14.94 22.26 -8.13
C ASP A 15 14.96 20.85 -7.55
N GLN A 16 16.04 20.46 -6.86
CA GLN A 16 16.14 19.16 -6.19
C GLN A 16 15.12 19.04 -5.05
N ARG A 17 14.95 20.11 -4.29
CA ARG A 17 13.96 20.15 -3.22
C ARG A 17 12.54 20.03 -3.76
N LEU A 18 12.22 20.78 -4.80
CA LEU A 18 10.92 20.73 -5.44
C LEU A 18 10.62 19.33 -6.00
N PHE A 19 11.62 18.73 -6.65
CA PHE A 19 11.50 17.37 -7.17
C PHE A 19 11.22 16.37 -6.03
N ALA A 20 11.96 16.47 -4.93
CA ALA A 20 11.77 15.60 -3.77
C ALA A 20 10.39 15.77 -3.14
N GLU A 21 9.91 17.01 -3.01
CA GLU A 21 8.57 17.30 -2.48
C GLU A 21 7.47 16.76 -3.41
N THR A 22 7.65 16.90 -4.71
CA THR A 22 6.72 16.38 -5.71
C THR A 22 6.68 14.85 -5.68
N ALA A 23 7.83 14.20 -5.56
CA ALA A 23 7.92 12.75 -5.45
C ALA A 23 7.23 12.24 -4.17
N LEU A 24 7.44 12.92 -3.03
CA LEU A 24 6.76 12.58 -1.77
C LEU A 24 5.26 12.74 -1.88
N PHE A 25 4.80 13.80 -2.53
CA PHE A 25 3.36 14.02 -2.76
C PHE A 25 2.78 12.91 -3.63
N ALA A 26 3.47 12.54 -4.71
CA ALA A 26 3.03 11.47 -5.60
C ALA A 26 2.97 10.11 -4.86
N ASP A 27 3.93 9.82 -3.99
CA ASP A 27 3.95 8.60 -3.18
C ASP A 27 2.78 8.57 -2.20
N ARG A 28 2.48 9.69 -1.54
CA ARG A 28 1.34 9.80 -0.63
C ARG A 28 0.02 9.60 -1.36
N ALA A 29 -0.16 10.25 -2.51
CA ALA A 29 -1.36 10.11 -3.33
C ALA A 29 -1.54 8.64 -3.77
N SER A 30 -0.46 8.00 -4.18
CA SER A 30 -0.47 6.59 -4.56
C SER A 30 -0.81 5.67 -3.39
N ILE A 31 -0.29 5.94 -2.19
CA ILE A 31 -0.62 5.20 -0.97
C ILE A 31 -2.10 5.37 -0.64
N ASP A 32 -2.64 6.58 -0.76
CA ASP A 32 -4.07 6.84 -0.51
C ASP A 32 -4.96 6.03 -1.47
N GLU A 33 -4.58 5.93 -2.74
CA GLU A 33 -5.28 5.07 -3.70
C GLU A 33 -5.24 3.60 -3.28
N GLU A 34 -4.07 3.10 -2.87
CA GLU A 34 -3.91 1.72 -2.43
C GLU A 34 -4.72 1.44 -1.16
N VAL A 35 -4.76 2.38 -0.22
CA VAL A 35 -5.57 2.26 0.99
C VAL A 35 -7.06 2.21 0.65
N THR A 36 -7.50 3.02 -0.29
CA THR A 36 -8.89 3.01 -0.76
C THR A 36 -9.26 1.67 -1.39
N ARG A 37 -8.38 1.13 -2.25
CA ARG A 37 -8.57 -0.20 -2.84
C ARG A 37 -8.55 -1.30 -1.79
N LEU A 38 -7.63 -1.21 -0.84
CA LEU A 38 -7.56 -2.16 0.29
C LEU A 38 -8.87 -2.17 1.07
N ALA A 39 -9.40 -1.01 1.42
CA ALA A 39 -10.67 -0.90 2.14
C ALA A 39 -11.82 -1.53 1.34
N ALA A 40 -11.87 -1.31 0.03
CA ALA A 40 -12.89 -1.90 -0.84
C ALA A 40 -12.77 -3.44 -0.88
N HIS A 41 -11.56 -3.97 -1.00
CA HIS A 41 -11.33 -5.41 -1.02
C HIS A 41 -11.63 -6.06 0.33
N LEU A 42 -11.30 -5.38 1.44
CA LEU A 42 -11.65 -5.87 2.78
C LEU A 42 -13.17 -5.92 2.97
N GLY A 43 -13.89 -4.90 2.50
CA GLY A 43 -15.36 -4.90 2.52
C GLY A 43 -15.95 -6.03 1.70
N ALA A 44 -15.41 -6.28 0.51
CA ALA A 44 -15.84 -7.39 -0.34
C ALA A 44 -15.55 -8.74 0.31
N LEU A 45 -14.40 -8.89 0.98
CA LEU A 45 -14.06 -10.10 1.71
C LEU A 45 -15.02 -10.34 2.86
N GLU A 46 -15.35 -9.31 3.63
CA GLU A 46 -16.30 -9.40 4.74
C GLU A 46 -17.67 -9.84 4.25
N GLU A 47 -18.16 -9.24 3.17
CA GLU A 47 -19.43 -9.65 2.55
C GLU A 47 -19.41 -11.11 2.06
N ALA A 48 -18.33 -11.50 1.40
CA ALA A 48 -18.17 -12.86 0.89
C ALA A 48 -18.15 -13.88 2.02
N LEU A 49 -17.45 -13.59 3.13
CA LEU A 49 -17.40 -14.48 4.29
C LEU A 49 -18.75 -14.62 4.98
N GLY A 50 -19.61 -13.60 4.92
CA GLY A 50 -20.96 -13.63 5.48
C GLY A 50 -22.00 -14.24 4.56
N SER A 51 -21.65 -14.59 3.32
CA SER A 51 -22.57 -15.11 2.31
C SER A 51 -22.57 -16.64 2.31
N ASP A 52 -23.75 -17.24 2.23
CA ASP A 52 -23.90 -18.69 2.05
C ASP A 52 -23.44 -19.15 0.66
N LEU A 53 -23.27 -18.19 -0.27
CA LEU A 53 -22.82 -18.45 -1.63
C LEU A 53 -21.31 -18.25 -1.81
N ALA A 54 -20.58 -18.04 -0.72
CA ALA A 54 -19.15 -17.83 -0.78
C ALA A 54 -18.43 -19.07 -1.34
N VAL A 55 -17.64 -18.85 -2.38
CA VAL A 55 -16.84 -19.89 -3.02
C VAL A 55 -15.37 -19.65 -2.68
N GLY A 56 -14.64 -20.70 -2.31
CA GLY A 56 -13.24 -20.60 -1.93
C GLY A 56 -12.38 -19.89 -2.95
N ARG A 57 -12.65 -20.04 -4.25
CA ARG A 57 -11.92 -19.32 -5.32
C ARG A 57 -12.11 -17.82 -5.24
N GLN A 58 -13.32 -17.35 -4.96
CA GLN A 58 -13.60 -15.92 -4.82
C GLN A 58 -12.89 -15.35 -3.59
N LEU A 59 -12.94 -16.07 -2.47
CA LEU A 59 -12.27 -15.68 -1.25
C LEU A 59 -10.75 -15.63 -1.45
N ASP A 60 -10.19 -16.64 -2.10
CA ASP A 60 -8.76 -16.71 -2.39
C ASP A 60 -8.31 -15.56 -3.30
N PHE A 61 -9.10 -15.23 -4.32
CA PHE A 61 -8.84 -14.09 -5.20
C PHE A 61 -8.82 -12.77 -4.40
N LEU A 62 -9.80 -12.55 -3.54
CA LEU A 62 -9.87 -11.34 -2.72
C LEU A 62 -8.68 -11.25 -1.76
N ILE A 63 -8.28 -12.36 -1.17
CA ILE A 63 -7.12 -12.42 -0.28
C ILE A 63 -5.85 -12.06 -1.04
N GLN A 64 -5.65 -12.57 -2.25
CA GLN A 64 -4.50 -12.24 -3.09
C GLN A 64 -4.48 -10.75 -3.44
N GLU A 65 -5.62 -10.15 -3.79
CA GLU A 65 -5.71 -8.72 -4.08
C GLU A 65 -5.39 -7.87 -2.83
N ILE A 66 -5.85 -8.30 -1.66
CA ILE A 66 -5.53 -7.63 -0.40
C ILE A 66 -4.03 -7.70 -0.11
N PHE A 67 -3.39 -8.86 -0.31
CA PHE A 67 -1.93 -8.99 -0.20
C PHE A 67 -1.21 -8.03 -1.13
N ARG A 68 -1.67 -7.91 -2.36
CA ARG A 68 -1.09 -7.02 -3.35
C ARG A 68 -1.13 -5.56 -2.89
N GLU A 69 -2.28 -5.10 -2.39
CA GLU A 69 -2.42 -3.72 -1.91
C GLU A 69 -1.53 -3.48 -0.68
N ILE A 70 -1.48 -4.43 0.25
CA ILE A 70 -0.63 -4.33 1.45
C ILE A 70 0.85 -4.27 1.06
N ASN A 71 1.29 -5.11 0.12
CA ASN A 71 2.67 -5.11 -0.37
C ASN A 71 3.04 -3.79 -1.03
N THR A 72 2.13 -3.22 -1.82
CA THR A 72 2.35 -1.95 -2.50
C THR A 72 2.46 -0.81 -1.50
N ILE A 73 1.59 -0.76 -0.50
CA ILE A 73 1.66 0.22 0.59
C ILE A 73 2.99 0.08 1.33
N GLY A 74 3.37 -1.14 1.69
CA GLY A 74 4.61 -1.41 2.42
C GLY A 74 5.85 -1.00 1.65
N SER A 75 5.86 -1.16 0.32
CA SER A 75 7.01 -0.80 -0.51
C SER A 75 7.17 0.72 -0.67
N LYS A 76 6.08 1.47 -0.56
CA LYS A 76 6.09 2.93 -0.70
C LYS A 76 6.25 3.65 0.64
N ALA A 77 5.92 2.97 1.73
CA ALA A 77 6.00 3.55 3.06
C ALA A 77 7.42 3.45 3.61
N ASN A 78 7.92 4.56 4.15
CA ASN A 78 9.25 4.63 4.75
C ASN A 78 9.15 4.88 6.25
N ASP A 79 8.14 4.32 6.88
CA ASP A 79 7.83 4.46 8.29
C ASP A 79 7.88 3.08 8.95
N LEU A 80 8.65 2.96 10.04
CA LEU A 80 8.83 1.71 10.76
C LEU A 80 7.51 1.19 11.35
N ASP A 81 6.67 2.09 11.90
CA ASP A 81 5.39 1.71 12.49
C ASP A 81 4.45 1.16 11.43
N LEU A 82 4.43 1.79 10.26
CA LEU A 82 3.63 1.30 9.13
C LEU A 82 4.16 -0.04 8.62
N THR A 83 5.48 -0.22 8.56
CA THR A 83 6.09 -1.50 8.18
C THR A 83 5.67 -2.62 9.14
N ARG A 84 5.67 -2.37 10.44
CA ARG A 84 5.21 -3.32 11.45
C ARG A 84 3.73 -3.66 11.26
N SER A 85 2.91 -2.66 10.97
CA SER A 85 1.47 -2.86 10.70
C SER A 85 1.26 -3.71 9.45
N VAL A 86 2.04 -3.51 8.41
CA VAL A 86 2.00 -4.31 7.19
C VAL A 86 2.34 -5.76 7.48
N VAL A 87 3.40 -6.03 8.25
CA VAL A 87 3.78 -7.40 8.63
C VAL A 87 2.68 -8.07 9.45
N ALA A 88 2.10 -7.36 10.41
CA ALA A 88 1.00 -7.88 11.22
C ALA A 88 -0.24 -8.21 10.36
N ALA A 89 -0.58 -7.33 9.42
CA ALA A 89 -1.70 -7.53 8.50
C ALA A 89 -1.48 -8.75 7.61
N LYS A 90 -0.28 -8.94 7.07
CA LYS A 90 0.06 -10.11 6.26
C LYS A 90 -0.06 -11.41 7.06
N THR A 91 0.41 -11.40 8.30
CA THR A 91 0.33 -12.57 9.17
C THR A 91 -1.13 -12.96 9.43
N LEU A 92 -1.97 -11.95 9.74
CA LEU A 92 -3.40 -12.18 9.96
C LEU A 92 -4.08 -12.71 8.70
N LEU A 93 -3.75 -12.12 7.55
CA LEU A 93 -4.34 -12.51 6.27
C LEU A 93 -3.96 -13.94 5.88
N GLU A 94 -2.72 -14.35 6.18
CA GLU A 94 -2.27 -15.73 5.95
C GLU A 94 -3.07 -16.73 6.80
N LYS A 95 -3.38 -16.38 8.04
CA LYS A 95 -4.25 -17.21 8.88
C LYS A 95 -5.65 -17.35 8.31
N ILE A 96 -6.20 -16.25 7.80
CA ILE A 96 -7.52 -16.26 7.14
C ILE A 96 -7.48 -17.15 5.91
N ARG A 97 -6.42 -17.04 5.11
CA ARG A 97 -6.23 -17.86 3.90
C ARG A 97 -6.20 -19.35 4.23
N GLU A 98 -5.48 -19.73 5.27
CA GLU A 98 -5.42 -21.13 5.74
C GLU A 98 -6.81 -21.64 6.12
N GLN A 99 -7.59 -20.84 6.83
CA GLN A 99 -8.96 -21.19 7.19
C GLN A 99 -9.87 -21.36 5.97
N VAL A 100 -9.75 -20.47 4.99
CA VAL A 100 -10.51 -20.52 3.74
C VAL A 100 -10.18 -21.78 2.97
N GLN A 101 -8.91 -22.15 2.88
CA GLN A 101 -8.48 -23.38 2.19
C GLN A 101 -9.01 -24.65 2.88
N ASN A 102 -9.18 -24.61 4.18
CA ASN A 102 -9.72 -25.74 4.94
C ASN A 102 -11.23 -25.93 4.76
N ILE A 103 -11.96 -24.90 4.33
CA ILE A 103 -13.39 -25.00 4.07
C ILE A 103 -13.70 -25.78 2.78
N GLU A 104 -12.78 -25.73 1.84
CA GLU A 104 -12.89 -26.50 0.59
C GLU A 104 -12.40 -27.94 0.79
#